data_f7b4ba4f505dc84ba595ff10dc011a3a
#
_entry.id   f7b4ba4f505dc84ba595ff10dc011a3a
#
_cell.length_a   1.000
_cell.length_b   1.000
_cell.length_c   1.000
_cell.angle_alpha   90.00
_cell.angle_beta   90.00
_cell.angle_gamma   90.00
#
_symmetry.space_group_name_H-M   'P 1'
#
loop_
_entity.id
_entity.type
_entity.pdbx_description
1 polymer ?
#
loop_
_entity_poly.entity_id
_entity_poly.type
_entity_poly.pdbx_seq_one_letter_code
_entity_poly.pdbx_strand_id
1 'polypeptide(L)'
;SMITMMQSEYESHFISIDLFDGYYKASTGLTEDPVCGGAGGFGNDRWLEIPDMNTSLAPVCFAECISCEESYVTFHVDMAEMEAEAASQGVFLAGGVFWPDFHPMSLVEGSDSLYMLKVVLPEGSHLYKYNLGGNDQGYEDGGALTAEGCGDSDNWGDRTVVVGPMDGETAAFCYNSCTACGGPPPVEANVTFQADMTELISMGWSSDLHFLELRGGINGWAAGDNFDEDFNDPNLYTITKLISASP
;
A
#
# COMPACT_ATOMS: atom_id res chain seq x y z
N SER A 1 12.43 24.28 -35.53
CA SER A 1 11.15 23.98 -36.16
C SER A 1 10.39 23.03 -35.25
N MET A 2 9.15 23.36 -34.91
CA MET A 2 8.30 22.52 -34.11
C MET A 2 7.95 21.26 -34.91
N ILE A 3 8.28 20.11 -34.40
CA ILE A 3 7.95 18.83 -35.01
C ILE A 3 6.65 18.35 -34.35
N THR A 4 5.64 18.05 -35.14
CA THR A 4 4.35 17.60 -34.64
C THR A 4 4.39 16.09 -34.38
N MET A 5 4.09 15.68 -33.17
CA MET A 5 3.93 14.27 -32.83
C MET A 5 2.70 13.69 -33.54
N MET A 6 2.81 12.46 -34.00
CA MET A 6 1.75 11.73 -34.66
C MET A 6 0.96 10.93 -33.62
N GLN A 7 -0.36 11.04 -33.68
CA GLN A 7 -1.25 10.25 -32.80
C GLN A 7 -1.39 8.83 -33.33
N SER A 8 -1.16 7.84 -32.48
CA SER A 8 -1.37 6.43 -32.79
C SER A 8 -2.83 6.01 -32.53
N GLU A 9 -3.21 4.83 -33.04
CA GLU A 9 -4.54 4.23 -32.78
C GLU A 9 -4.78 3.88 -31.31
N TYR A 10 -3.72 3.89 -30.50
CA TYR A 10 -3.77 3.57 -29.04
C TYR A 10 -3.66 4.82 -28.16
N GLU A 11 -4.03 5.97 -28.66
CA GLU A 11 -3.95 7.26 -27.95
C GLU A 11 -2.51 7.69 -27.55
N SER A 12 -1.50 6.95 -27.97
CA SER A 12 -0.10 7.36 -27.79
C SER A 12 0.37 8.23 -28.95
N HIS A 13 1.32 9.10 -28.67
CA HIS A 13 1.94 9.98 -29.64
C HIS A 13 3.38 9.57 -29.86
N PHE A 14 3.82 9.53 -31.11
CA PHE A 14 5.19 9.19 -31.45
C PHE A 14 5.77 10.14 -32.49
N ILE A 15 7.08 10.21 -32.50
CA ILE A 15 7.87 10.95 -33.49
C ILE A 15 9.10 10.11 -33.86
N SER A 16 9.49 10.14 -35.12
CA SER A 16 10.73 9.54 -35.59
C SER A 16 11.57 10.63 -36.27
N ILE A 17 12.72 10.86 -35.71
CA ILE A 17 13.65 11.91 -36.17
C ILE A 17 15.10 11.44 -36.09
N ASP A 18 15.97 12.03 -36.93
CA ASP A 18 17.39 11.90 -36.76
C ASP A 18 17.89 13.05 -35.89
N LEU A 19 18.43 12.74 -34.74
CA LEU A 19 18.92 13.71 -33.77
C LEU A 19 20.37 13.41 -33.38
N PHE A 20 21.06 14.47 -32.98
CA PHE A 20 22.24 14.35 -32.11
C PHE A 20 21.83 14.32 -30.67
N ASP A 21 22.69 13.87 -29.77
CA ASP A 21 22.46 13.98 -28.33
C ASP A 21 21.96 15.37 -27.96
N GLY A 22 20.93 15.43 -27.14
CA GLY A 22 20.34 16.71 -26.80
C GLY A 22 19.13 16.67 -25.92
N TYR A 23 18.58 17.84 -25.71
CA TYR A 23 17.42 18.07 -24.89
C TYR A 23 16.16 18.13 -25.76
N TYR A 24 15.06 17.59 -25.22
CA TYR A 24 13.76 17.67 -25.86
C TYR A 24 12.64 17.89 -24.83
N LYS A 25 11.51 18.40 -25.30
CA LYS A 25 10.26 18.52 -24.55
C LYS A 25 9.10 18.05 -25.39
N ALA A 26 8.13 17.42 -24.76
CA ALA A 26 6.80 17.27 -25.31
C ALA A 26 6.00 18.56 -25.09
N SER A 27 5.10 18.87 -26.02
CA SER A 27 4.20 20.02 -25.92
C SER A 27 2.85 19.68 -26.53
N THR A 28 1.75 20.06 -25.87
CA THR A 28 0.41 19.95 -26.39
C THR A 28 0.02 21.13 -27.31
N GLY A 29 0.93 22.09 -27.47
CA GLY A 29 0.68 23.35 -28.16
C GLY A 29 0.09 24.45 -27.27
N LEU A 30 -0.38 24.13 -26.08
CA LEU A 30 -0.90 25.07 -25.07
C LEU A 30 -0.04 25.12 -23.83
N THR A 31 0.49 23.98 -23.40
CA THR A 31 1.40 23.83 -22.25
C THR A 31 2.58 22.97 -22.62
N GLU A 32 3.74 23.33 -22.13
CA GLU A 32 4.96 22.53 -22.26
C GLU A 32 5.01 21.49 -21.12
N ASP A 33 5.69 20.34 -21.39
CA ASP A 33 6.01 19.34 -20.38
C ASP A 33 6.98 19.95 -19.35
N PRO A 34 6.55 20.13 -18.09
CA PRO A 34 7.29 21.02 -17.17
C PRO A 34 8.45 20.35 -16.42
N VAL A 35 8.58 19.02 -16.47
CA VAL A 35 9.40 18.29 -15.50
C VAL A 35 10.25 17.22 -16.18
N CYS A 36 11.26 16.71 -15.54
CA CYS A 36 12.21 15.69 -15.97
C CYS A 36 13.45 16.22 -16.64
N GLY A 37 13.84 17.45 -16.28
CA GLY A 37 15.05 18.07 -16.81
C GLY A 37 16.33 17.45 -16.28
N GLY A 38 17.22 17.10 -17.19
CA GLY A 38 18.62 16.82 -16.86
C GLY A 38 19.36 18.10 -16.44
N ALA A 39 20.37 17.96 -15.60
CA ALA A 39 21.23 19.06 -15.20
C ALA A 39 22.03 19.57 -16.42
N GLY A 40 21.64 20.70 -17.00
CA GLY A 40 22.42 21.36 -18.03
C GLY A 40 21.66 21.93 -19.22
N GLY A 41 20.36 21.71 -19.35
CA GLY A 41 19.52 22.28 -20.40
C GLY A 41 18.83 23.60 -20.00
N PHE A 42 17.86 24.01 -20.79
CA PHE A 42 17.00 25.15 -20.48
C PHE A 42 15.94 24.75 -19.42
N GLY A 43 16.37 24.56 -18.18
CA GLY A 43 15.44 24.23 -17.09
C GLY A 43 15.00 22.75 -17.12
N ASN A 44 13.77 22.47 -17.49
CA ASN A 44 13.14 21.16 -17.35
C ASN A 44 13.10 20.33 -18.64
N ASP A 45 14.10 20.46 -19.53
CA ASP A 45 14.18 19.64 -20.74
C ASP A 45 14.64 18.22 -20.42
N ARG A 46 14.05 17.23 -21.09
CA ARG A 46 14.49 15.84 -20.99
C ARG A 46 15.81 15.65 -21.70
N TRP A 47 16.72 14.92 -21.10
CA TRP A 47 17.97 14.53 -21.73
C TRP A 47 17.81 13.23 -22.52
N LEU A 48 18.30 13.21 -23.73
CA LEU A 48 18.38 12.02 -24.58
C LEU A 48 19.83 11.79 -24.99
N GLU A 49 20.36 10.63 -24.62
CA GLU A 49 21.60 10.09 -25.16
C GLU A 49 21.25 9.21 -26.36
N ILE A 50 21.80 9.52 -27.51
CA ILE A 50 21.51 8.79 -28.76
C ILE A 50 22.37 7.53 -28.79
N PRO A 51 21.77 6.32 -28.76
CA PRO A 51 22.52 5.08 -28.90
C PRO A 51 22.99 4.86 -30.36
N ASP A 52 24.01 4.02 -30.52
CA ASP A 52 24.60 3.68 -31.84
C ASP A 52 23.62 2.94 -32.78
N MET A 53 22.42 2.63 -32.35
CA MET A 53 21.38 1.93 -33.11
C MET A 53 20.05 2.69 -33.06
N ASN A 54 19.24 2.52 -34.12
CA ASN A 54 17.88 3.01 -34.10
C ASN A 54 17.13 2.43 -32.88
N THR A 55 16.53 3.30 -32.11
CA THR A 55 15.79 2.92 -30.89
C THR A 55 14.46 3.65 -30.82
N SER A 56 13.54 3.09 -30.07
CA SER A 56 12.31 3.77 -29.66
C SER A 56 12.43 4.10 -28.17
N LEU A 57 12.13 5.33 -27.81
CA LEU A 57 12.04 5.72 -26.42
C LEU A 57 10.80 5.09 -25.79
N ALA A 58 10.92 4.66 -24.54
CA ALA A 58 9.77 4.22 -23.77
C ALA A 58 8.76 5.38 -23.65
N PRO A 59 7.45 5.12 -23.71
CA PRO A 59 6.45 6.15 -23.46
C PRO A 59 6.57 6.64 -22.01
N VAL A 60 6.42 7.94 -21.83
CA VAL A 60 6.40 8.59 -20.50
C VAL A 60 5.13 9.43 -20.39
N CYS A 61 4.62 9.58 -19.21
CA CYS A 61 3.49 10.44 -18.95
C CYS A 61 3.85 11.91 -19.17
N PHE A 62 2.91 12.65 -19.76
CA PHE A 62 3.08 14.09 -19.94
C PHE A 62 3.17 14.77 -18.58
N ALA A 63 4.13 15.64 -18.41
CA ALA A 63 4.46 16.34 -17.17
C ALA A 63 5.00 15.47 -16.03
N GLU A 64 5.25 14.18 -16.27
CA GLU A 64 5.80 13.24 -15.29
C GLU A 64 7.13 12.65 -15.78
N CYS A 65 7.95 12.13 -14.86
CA CYS A 65 9.23 11.49 -15.19
C CYS A 65 9.15 9.97 -15.29
N ILE A 66 7.96 9.44 -15.21
CA ILE A 66 7.67 8.01 -15.12
C ILE A 66 6.71 7.58 -16.23
N SER A 67 6.52 6.28 -16.40
CA SER A 67 5.48 5.71 -17.26
C SER A 67 4.08 6.09 -16.75
N CYS A 68 3.09 6.18 -17.63
CA CYS A 68 1.71 6.40 -17.24
C CYS A 68 1.08 5.22 -16.48
N GLU A 69 1.76 4.08 -16.45
CA GLU A 69 1.37 2.88 -15.70
C GLU A 69 2.09 2.78 -14.34
N GLU A 70 2.79 3.83 -13.94
CA GLU A 70 3.56 3.93 -12.70
C GLU A 70 3.13 5.16 -11.92
N SER A 71 3.26 5.09 -10.60
CA SER A 71 3.00 6.22 -9.70
C SER A 71 4.06 6.29 -8.62
N TYR A 72 4.26 7.48 -8.07
CA TYR A 72 5.09 7.63 -6.89
C TYR A 72 4.32 7.15 -5.67
N VAL A 73 5.00 6.35 -4.84
CA VAL A 73 4.50 5.93 -3.54
C VAL A 73 5.48 6.37 -2.46
N THR A 74 4.97 7.11 -1.48
CA THR A 74 5.76 7.48 -0.30
C THR A 74 5.45 6.50 0.83
N PHE A 75 6.46 5.74 1.21
CA PHE A 75 6.39 4.81 2.34
C PHE A 75 6.78 5.53 3.62
N HIS A 76 6.01 5.30 4.69
CA HIS A 76 6.26 5.87 6.01
C HIS A 76 6.29 4.78 7.08
N VAL A 77 7.25 4.88 8.00
CA VAL A 77 7.29 4.06 9.21
C VAL A 77 7.69 4.91 10.40
N ASP A 78 7.00 4.73 11.52
CA ASP A 78 7.33 5.37 12.77
C ASP A 78 8.16 4.42 13.66
N MET A 79 9.33 4.88 14.06
CA MET A 79 10.31 4.14 14.86
C MET A 79 10.34 4.62 16.33
N ALA A 80 9.28 5.29 16.83
CA ALA A 80 9.27 5.88 18.16
C ALA A 80 9.56 4.88 19.30
N GLU A 81 9.25 3.61 19.11
CA GLU A 81 9.56 2.55 20.09
C GLU A 81 10.99 2.00 19.94
N MET A 82 11.70 2.33 18.85
CA MET A 82 13.05 1.86 18.51
C MET A 82 13.94 3.00 18.00
N GLU A 83 13.76 4.19 18.50
CA GLU A 83 14.39 5.43 18.02
C GLU A 83 15.94 5.36 18.06
N ALA A 84 16.50 4.84 19.16
CA ALA A 84 17.95 4.73 19.34
C ALA A 84 18.57 3.70 18.36
N GLU A 85 17.90 2.58 18.14
CA GLU A 85 18.30 1.55 17.18
C GLU A 85 18.18 2.06 15.75
N ALA A 86 17.09 2.75 15.42
CA ALA A 86 16.88 3.36 14.11
C ALA A 86 17.95 4.39 13.76
N ALA A 87 18.29 5.26 14.72
CA ALA A 87 19.35 6.26 14.55
C ALA A 87 20.73 5.64 14.37
N SER A 88 21.00 4.49 15.00
CA SER A 88 22.31 3.84 14.95
C SER A 88 22.51 2.85 13.81
N GLN A 89 21.44 2.18 13.39
CA GLN A 89 21.49 1.07 12.41
C GLN A 89 20.91 1.46 11.04
N GLY A 90 20.08 2.50 11.00
CA GLY A 90 19.32 2.91 9.80
C GLY A 90 18.06 2.10 9.59
N VAL A 91 17.10 2.71 8.89
CA VAL A 91 15.80 2.14 8.54
C VAL A 91 15.72 1.96 7.03
N PHE A 92 15.16 0.86 6.59
CA PHE A 92 15.13 0.48 5.18
C PHE A 92 13.73 -0.02 4.77
N LEU A 93 13.38 0.22 3.53
CA LEU A 93 12.28 -0.44 2.84
C LEU A 93 12.85 -1.67 2.13
N ALA A 94 12.21 -2.83 2.30
CA ALA A 94 12.72 -4.12 1.81
C ALA A 94 11.58 -5.13 1.63
N GLY A 95 11.92 -6.39 1.37
CA GLY A 95 10.95 -7.48 1.19
C GLY A 95 10.08 -7.32 -0.05
N GLY A 96 9.23 -8.29 -0.33
CA GLY A 96 8.29 -8.26 -1.45
C GLY A 96 8.90 -7.77 -2.76
N VAL A 97 8.36 -6.69 -3.32
CA VAL A 97 8.83 -6.09 -4.59
C VAL A 97 10.26 -5.52 -4.50
N PHE A 98 10.76 -5.26 -3.32
CA PHE A 98 12.11 -4.69 -3.08
C PHE A 98 13.19 -5.76 -2.88
N TRP A 99 12.81 -7.03 -2.70
CA TRP A 99 13.78 -8.09 -2.50
C TRP A 99 14.67 -8.31 -3.75
N PRO A 100 16.00 -8.52 -3.63
CA PRO A 100 16.76 -8.76 -2.39
C PRO A 100 17.38 -7.50 -1.77
N ASP A 101 17.04 -6.32 -2.24
CA ASP A 101 17.70 -5.08 -1.87
C ASP A 101 17.11 -4.44 -0.60
N PHE A 102 17.92 -3.59 0.04
CA PHE A 102 17.54 -2.77 1.19
C PHE A 102 17.63 -1.31 0.78
N HIS A 103 16.49 -0.63 0.69
CA HIS A 103 16.40 0.76 0.23
C HIS A 103 16.39 1.69 1.45
N PRO A 104 17.43 2.51 1.67
CA PRO A 104 17.52 3.35 2.86
C PRO A 104 16.42 4.39 2.89
N MET A 105 15.75 4.53 4.03
CA MET A 105 14.76 5.54 4.30
C MET A 105 15.41 6.75 5.01
N SER A 106 14.86 7.92 4.81
CA SER A 106 15.33 9.17 5.43
C SER A 106 14.41 9.59 6.55
N LEU A 107 14.99 10.11 7.63
CA LEU A 107 14.22 10.73 8.71
C LEU A 107 13.48 11.96 8.18
N VAL A 108 12.21 12.07 8.48
CA VAL A 108 11.39 13.23 8.07
C VAL A 108 11.84 14.46 8.84
N GLU A 109 12.02 15.59 8.14
CA GLU A 109 12.45 16.84 8.76
C GLU A 109 11.49 17.28 9.88
N GLY A 110 12.05 17.51 11.05
CA GLY A 110 11.28 17.90 12.24
C GLY A 110 10.67 16.74 13.04
N SER A 111 10.94 15.50 12.65
CA SER A 111 10.59 14.30 13.43
C SER A 111 11.84 13.64 13.98
N ASP A 112 11.72 12.99 15.14
CA ASP A 112 12.80 12.20 15.75
C ASP A 112 12.66 10.69 15.43
N SER A 113 11.48 10.25 14.92
CA SER A 113 11.15 8.83 14.74
C SER A 113 10.52 8.46 13.41
N LEU A 114 9.95 9.41 12.67
CA LEU A 114 9.25 9.14 11.41
C LEU A 114 10.24 9.06 10.25
N TYR A 115 10.30 7.91 9.58
CA TYR A 115 11.12 7.71 8.39
C TYR A 115 10.26 7.62 7.14
N MET A 116 10.79 8.09 6.01
CA MET A 116 10.11 8.04 4.73
C MET A 116 11.05 7.65 3.58
N LEU A 117 10.45 7.07 2.53
CA LEU A 117 11.09 6.86 1.23
C LEU A 117 10.05 6.99 0.13
N LYS A 118 10.33 7.81 -0.87
CA LYS A 118 9.51 7.92 -2.08
C LYS A 118 10.12 7.07 -3.19
N VAL A 119 9.34 6.16 -3.77
CA VAL A 119 9.74 5.27 -4.87
C VAL A 119 8.70 5.29 -5.97
N VAL A 120 9.08 4.83 -7.15
CA VAL A 120 8.17 4.61 -8.28
C VAL A 120 7.80 3.14 -8.32
N LEU A 121 6.51 2.83 -8.42
CA LEU A 121 6.00 1.48 -8.57
C LEU A 121 4.94 1.43 -9.68
N PRO A 122 4.86 0.32 -10.44
CA PRO A 122 3.77 0.11 -11.37
C PRO A 122 2.42 -0.01 -10.65
N GLU A 123 1.33 0.30 -11.37
CA GLU A 123 -0.01 0.06 -10.84
C GLU A 123 -0.20 -1.40 -10.44
N GLY A 124 -0.90 -1.64 -9.34
CA GLY A 124 -1.17 -2.98 -8.84
C GLY A 124 -0.97 -3.14 -7.34
N SER A 125 -0.97 -4.39 -6.89
CA SER A 125 -0.76 -4.75 -5.48
C SER A 125 0.67 -5.24 -5.30
N HIS A 126 1.39 -4.63 -4.35
CA HIS A 126 2.79 -4.93 -4.07
C HIS A 126 2.99 -5.26 -2.60
N LEU A 127 3.80 -6.29 -2.36
CA LEU A 127 4.23 -6.68 -1.03
C LEU A 127 5.51 -5.92 -0.64
N TYR A 128 5.65 -5.61 0.66
CA TYR A 128 6.83 -4.93 1.20
C TYR A 128 6.97 -5.19 2.70
N LYS A 129 8.13 -4.88 3.25
CA LYS A 129 8.41 -4.81 4.69
C LYS A 129 9.32 -3.63 5.01
N TYR A 130 9.27 -3.19 6.26
CA TYR A 130 10.33 -2.36 6.80
C TYR A 130 11.43 -3.23 7.40
N ASN A 131 12.63 -2.67 7.45
CA ASN A 131 13.80 -3.37 7.96
C ASN A 131 14.68 -2.41 8.76
N LEU A 132 15.22 -2.90 9.85
CA LEU A 132 16.17 -2.19 10.71
C LEU A 132 17.57 -2.74 10.48
N GLY A 133 18.52 -1.88 10.12
CA GLY A 133 19.92 -2.25 9.96
C GLY A 133 20.33 -2.83 8.60
N GLY A 134 19.40 -2.94 7.63
CA GLY A 134 19.72 -3.37 6.25
C GLY A 134 20.30 -4.78 6.17
N ASN A 135 19.74 -5.73 6.91
CA ASN A 135 20.19 -7.12 6.93
C ASN A 135 19.04 -8.09 7.25
N ASP A 136 19.27 -9.40 7.05
CA ASP A 136 18.23 -10.43 7.18
C ASP A 136 17.64 -10.59 8.60
N GLN A 137 18.26 -10.03 9.62
CA GLN A 137 17.77 -10.10 11.00
C GLN A 137 16.87 -8.92 11.39
N GLY A 138 16.88 -7.88 10.58
CA GLY A 138 16.16 -6.64 10.86
C GLY A 138 14.79 -6.52 10.19
N TYR A 139 14.25 -7.58 9.64
CA TYR A 139 12.87 -7.53 9.11
C TYR A 139 11.82 -7.42 10.21
N GLU A 140 10.74 -6.75 9.94
CA GLU A 140 9.55 -6.75 10.79
C GLU A 140 9.09 -8.19 11.10
N ASP A 141 8.53 -8.38 12.29
CA ASP A 141 7.93 -9.65 12.69
C ASP A 141 6.64 -9.92 11.91
N GLY A 142 6.76 -10.70 10.85
CA GLY A 142 5.63 -11.07 10.01
C GLY A 142 4.53 -11.84 10.76
N GLY A 143 4.87 -12.55 11.84
CA GLY A 143 3.88 -13.21 12.68
C GLY A 143 3.02 -12.20 13.46
N ALA A 144 3.65 -11.16 14.01
CA ALA A 144 2.94 -10.07 14.68
C ALA A 144 2.04 -9.30 13.71
N LEU A 145 2.59 -8.89 12.54
CA LEU A 145 1.83 -8.18 11.52
C LEU A 145 0.61 -8.98 11.00
N THR A 146 0.79 -10.31 10.82
CA THR A 146 -0.31 -11.19 10.41
C THR A 146 -1.37 -11.30 11.52
N ALA A 147 -0.96 -11.40 12.78
CA ALA A 147 -1.88 -11.47 13.90
C ALA A 147 -2.69 -10.18 14.09
N GLU A 148 -2.09 -9.03 13.80
CA GLU A 148 -2.75 -7.73 13.83
C GLU A 148 -3.57 -7.42 12.55
N GLY A 149 -3.41 -8.20 11.47
CA GLY A 149 -4.22 -8.14 10.26
C GLY A 149 -3.68 -7.26 9.13
N CYS A 150 -2.46 -6.73 9.22
CA CYS A 150 -1.81 -5.98 8.14
C CYS A 150 -0.68 -6.74 7.44
N GLY A 151 -0.34 -7.94 7.91
CA GLY A 151 0.62 -8.82 7.27
C GLY A 151 -0.07 -9.94 6.47
N ASP A 152 0.40 -10.20 5.28
CA ASP A 152 -0.07 -11.30 4.43
C ASP A 152 0.47 -12.64 4.92
N SER A 153 -0.40 -13.51 5.42
CA SER A 153 -0.04 -14.82 5.97
C SER A 153 0.62 -15.76 4.96
N ASP A 154 0.30 -15.61 3.69
CA ASP A 154 0.82 -16.46 2.60
C ASP A 154 2.20 -15.99 2.11
N ASN A 155 2.60 -14.78 2.50
CA ASN A 155 3.82 -14.10 2.07
C ASN A 155 4.66 -13.60 3.24
N TRP A 156 4.99 -14.46 4.20
CA TRP A 156 5.90 -14.17 5.32
C TRP A 156 5.45 -13.02 6.24
N GLY A 157 4.18 -12.63 6.18
CA GLY A 157 3.64 -11.49 6.89
C GLY A 157 4.08 -10.14 6.29
N ASP A 158 4.36 -10.09 4.98
CA ASP A 158 4.65 -8.85 4.29
C ASP A 158 3.42 -7.93 4.28
N ARG A 159 3.65 -6.64 4.37
CA ARG A 159 2.61 -5.62 4.20
C ARG A 159 2.22 -5.51 2.73
N THR A 160 1.02 -5.05 2.46
CA THR A 160 0.52 -4.82 1.11
C THR A 160 0.27 -3.34 0.87
N VAL A 161 0.70 -2.83 -0.30
CA VAL A 161 0.32 -1.53 -0.82
C VAL A 161 -0.36 -1.70 -2.17
N VAL A 162 -1.44 -0.96 -2.39
CA VAL A 162 -2.12 -0.90 -3.69
C VAL A 162 -1.77 0.43 -4.36
N VAL A 163 -1.13 0.34 -5.52
CA VAL A 163 -0.71 1.49 -6.34
C VAL A 163 -1.78 1.71 -7.41
N GLY A 164 -2.36 2.88 -7.41
CA GLY A 164 -3.31 3.36 -8.42
C GLY A 164 -2.64 4.33 -9.41
N PRO A 165 -3.44 4.98 -10.28
CA PRO A 165 -2.94 5.89 -11.31
C PRO A 165 -2.53 7.27 -10.79
N MET A 166 -2.50 7.47 -9.50
CA MET A 166 -2.08 8.72 -8.85
C MET A 166 -1.08 8.42 -7.75
N ASP A 167 -0.21 9.40 -7.49
CA ASP A 167 0.72 9.35 -6.36
C ASP A 167 -0.01 9.03 -5.06
N GLY A 168 0.60 8.17 -4.26
CA GLY A 168 0.04 7.69 -3.00
C GLY A 168 1.05 7.72 -1.85
N GLU A 169 0.55 7.48 -0.66
CA GLU A 169 1.37 7.34 0.53
C GLU A 169 0.81 6.24 1.45
N THR A 170 1.69 5.57 2.17
CA THR A 170 1.26 4.64 3.23
C THR A 170 1.00 5.39 4.52
N ALA A 171 0.12 4.86 5.37
CA ALA A 171 0.01 5.34 6.74
C ALA A 171 1.34 5.13 7.50
N ALA A 172 1.63 6.04 8.42
CA ALA A 172 2.79 5.93 9.31
C ALA A 172 2.48 4.97 10.46
N PHE A 173 2.62 3.69 10.22
CA PHE A 173 2.48 2.67 11.25
C PHE A 173 3.78 2.54 12.07
N CYS A 174 3.61 2.11 13.33
CA CYS A 174 4.74 1.73 14.16
C CYS A 174 5.45 0.50 13.59
N TYR A 175 6.76 0.47 13.70
CA TYR A 175 7.56 -0.70 13.32
C TYR A 175 7.08 -1.94 14.08
N ASN A 176 6.88 -3.06 13.39
CA ASN A 176 6.26 -4.28 13.90
C ASN A 176 4.78 -4.18 14.33
N SER A 177 4.06 -3.13 13.95
CA SER A 177 2.64 -2.98 14.30
C SER A 177 1.79 -2.47 13.14
N CYS A 178 0.52 -2.77 13.17
CA CYS A 178 -0.48 -2.25 12.22
C CYS A 178 -1.11 -0.92 12.66
N THR A 179 -0.63 -0.35 13.78
CA THR A 179 -1.14 0.89 14.35
C THR A 179 -0.05 1.96 14.44
N ALA A 180 -0.44 3.21 14.64
CA ALA A 180 0.50 4.30 14.90
C ALA A 180 1.20 4.11 16.25
N CYS A 181 2.47 4.51 16.36
CA CYS A 181 3.21 4.50 17.62
C CYS A 181 2.54 5.39 18.66
N GLY A 182 2.47 4.89 19.89
CA GLY A 182 1.83 5.63 20.98
C GLY A 182 0.33 5.88 20.77
N GLY A 183 -0.27 5.22 19.78
CA GLY A 183 -1.72 5.26 19.56
C GLY A 183 -2.47 4.74 20.79
N PRO A 184 -3.72 5.17 21.02
CA PRO A 184 -4.53 4.60 22.08
C PRO A 184 -4.62 3.07 21.87
N PRO A 185 -4.62 2.29 22.95
CA PRO A 185 -4.83 0.85 22.84
C PRO A 185 -6.11 0.60 22.05
N PRO A 186 -6.18 -0.50 21.28
CA PRO A 186 -7.37 -0.84 20.50
C PRO A 186 -8.61 -0.67 21.38
N VAL A 187 -9.59 0.06 20.87
CA VAL A 187 -10.84 0.23 21.60
C VAL A 187 -11.58 -1.11 21.54
N GLU A 188 -11.54 -1.84 22.63
CA GLU A 188 -12.33 -3.04 22.78
C GLU A 188 -13.79 -2.68 23.08
N ALA A 189 -14.69 -3.21 22.29
CA ALA A 189 -16.12 -3.03 22.50
C ALA A 189 -16.85 -4.38 22.48
N ASN A 190 -17.77 -4.56 23.41
CA ASN A 190 -18.70 -5.66 23.30
C ASN A 190 -19.74 -5.36 22.22
N VAL A 191 -19.73 -6.14 21.16
CA VAL A 191 -20.68 -6.05 20.05
C VAL A 191 -21.66 -7.21 20.16
N THR A 192 -22.96 -6.89 20.28
CA THR A 192 -24.01 -7.90 20.28
C THR A 192 -24.60 -8.02 18.89
N PHE A 193 -24.43 -9.21 18.32
CA PHE A 193 -25.07 -9.60 17.07
C PHE A 193 -26.44 -10.17 17.39
N GLN A 194 -27.43 -9.83 16.57
CA GLN A 194 -28.82 -10.28 16.74
C GLN A 194 -29.33 -10.87 15.45
N ALA A 195 -30.07 -11.97 15.54
CA ALA A 195 -30.74 -12.62 14.43
C ALA A 195 -32.23 -12.85 14.78
N ASP A 196 -33.12 -12.27 13.99
CA ASP A 196 -34.56 -12.56 14.06
C ASP A 196 -34.83 -13.85 13.27
N MET A 197 -35.24 -14.88 13.99
CA MET A 197 -35.47 -16.22 13.46
C MET A 197 -36.96 -16.51 13.24
N THR A 198 -37.85 -15.52 13.36
CA THR A 198 -39.31 -15.66 13.26
C THR A 198 -39.74 -16.47 12.04
N GLU A 199 -39.19 -16.14 10.88
CA GLU A 199 -39.57 -16.79 9.63
C GLU A 199 -39.07 -18.25 9.57
N LEU A 200 -37.82 -18.51 9.98
CA LEU A 200 -37.25 -19.84 9.99
C LEU A 200 -37.90 -20.76 11.01
N ILE A 201 -38.27 -20.25 12.19
CA ILE A 201 -39.02 -20.97 13.19
C ILE A 201 -40.40 -21.37 12.64
N SER A 202 -41.08 -20.47 11.94
CA SER A 202 -42.34 -20.80 11.26
C SER A 202 -42.26 -21.90 10.21
N MET A 203 -41.06 -22.10 9.64
CA MET A 203 -40.72 -23.17 8.68
C MET A 203 -40.22 -24.46 9.36
N GLY A 204 -40.17 -24.52 10.71
CA GLY A 204 -39.79 -25.71 11.45
C GLY A 204 -38.35 -25.73 11.97
N TRP A 205 -37.63 -24.61 11.92
CA TRP A 205 -36.33 -24.50 12.59
C TRP A 205 -36.55 -24.51 14.12
N SER A 206 -35.69 -25.21 14.85
CA SER A 206 -35.65 -25.14 16.32
C SER A 206 -34.23 -25.31 16.81
N SER A 207 -33.90 -24.66 17.94
CA SER A 207 -32.59 -24.74 18.59
C SER A 207 -32.26 -26.14 19.14
N ASP A 208 -33.25 -27.01 19.35
CA ASP A 208 -33.04 -28.39 19.76
C ASP A 208 -32.46 -29.27 18.64
N LEU A 209 -32.73 -28.92 17.39
CA LEU A 209 -32.35 -29.70 16.20
C LEU A 209 -31.28 -29.03 15.34
N HIS A 210 -31.12 -27.73 15.50
CA HIS A 210 -30.25 -26.91 14.66
C HIS A 210 -29.46 -25.94 15.57
N PHE A 211 -28.40 -25.41 15.03
CA PHE A 211 -27.62 -24.35 15.67
C PHE A 211 -27.47 -23.16 14.74
N LEU A 212 -27.36 -21.98 15.31
CA LEU A 212 -27.08 -20.74 14.62
C LEU A 212 -25.69 -20.28 15.06
N GLU A 213 -24.77 -20.10 14.12
CA GLU A 213 -23.38 -19.71 14.39
C GLU A 213 -23.04 -18.37 13.74
N LEU A 214 -22.24 -17.58 14.45
CA LEU A 214 -21.57 -16.42 13.89
C LEU A 214 -20.27 -16.86 13.23
N ARG A 215 -20.11 -16.59 11.92
CA ARG A 215 -18.89 -16.88 11.17
C ARG A 215 -18.48 -15.67 10.33
N GLY A 216 -17.20 -15.39 10.30
CA GLY A 216 -16.67 -14.27 9.54
C GLY A 216 -15.21 -13.96 9.87
N GLY A 217 -14.69 -12.86 9.36
CA GLY A 217 -13.35 -12.37 9.69
C GLY A 217 -13.12 -12.14 11.19
N ILE A 218 -14.19 -11.85 11.95
CA ILE A 218 -14.14 -11.63 13.40
C ILE A 218 -13.75 -12.87 14.22
N ASN A 219 -13.88 -14.06 13.67
CA ASN A 219 -13.53 -15.33 14.34
C ASN A 219 -12.72 -16.26 13.40
N GLY A 220 -12.13 -15.72 12.32
CA GLY A 220 -11.37 -16.48 11.36
C GLY A 220 -12.17 -17.59 10.68
N TRP A 221 -13.50 -17.44 10.55
CA TRP A 221 -14.42 -18.43 10.00
C TRP A 221 -14.51 -19.73 10.83
N ALA A 222 -14.04 -19.69 12.10
CA ALA A 222 -14.10 -20.84 12.98
C ALA A 222 -15.54 -21.20 13.38
N ALA A 223 -15.76 -22.49 13.65
CA ALA A 223 -17.01 -22.98 14.23
C ALA A 223 -17.05 -22.79 15.76
N GLY A 224 -18.25 -22.78 16.33
CA GLY A 224 -18.46 -22.80 17.78
C GLY A 224 -18.93 -21.49 18.41
N ASP A 225 -19.05 -20.44 17.64
CA ASP A 225 -19.66 -19.17 18.09
C ASP A 225 -21.18 -19.23 17.92
N ASN A 226 -21.86 -19.97 18.80
CA ASN A 226 -23.30 -20.16 18.73
C ASN A 226 -24.05 -18.98 19.31
N PHE A 227 -25.19 -18.66 18.73
CA PHE A 227 -26.16 -17.72 19.26
C PHE A 227 -27.02 -18.39 20.32
N ASP A 228 -27.35 -17.64 21.38
CA ASP A 228 -28.30 -18.03 22.40
C ASP A 228 -29.65 -17.36 22.13
N GLU A 229 -30.76 -18.04 22.50
CA GLU A 229 -32.10 -17.49 22.47
C GLU A 229 -32.23 -16.32 23.46
N ASP A 230 -32.81 -15.19 23.02
CA ASP A 230 -33.05 -14.07 23.92
C ASP A 230 -34.14 -14.42 24.96
N PHE A 231 -33.87 -14.10 26.22
CA PHE A 231 -34.76 -14.44 27.33
C PHE A 231 -36.15 -13.82 27.19
N ASN A 232 -36.29 -12.68 26.54
CA ASN A 232 -37.52 -11.92 26.42
C ASN A 232 -38.24 -12.13 25.10
N ASP A 233 -37.56 -12.64 24.08
CA ASP A 233 -38.12 -12.89 22.75
C ASP A 233 -37.60 -14.22 22.17
N PRO A 234 -38.44 -15.26 22.15
CA PRO A 234 -38.03 -16.58 21.66
C PRO A 234 -37.74 -16.65 20.16
N ASN A 235 -38.01 -15.58 19.42
CA ASN A 235 -37.66 -15.51 18.01
C ASN A 235 -36.34 -14.77 17.78
N LEU A 236 -35.80 -14.14 18.82
CA LEU A 236 -34.55 -13.39 18.72
C LEU A 236 -33.40 -14.22 19.30
N TYR A 237 -32.33 -14.33 18.52
CA TYR A 237 -31.10 -15.02 18.93
C TYR A 237 -29.96 -14.02 19.00
N THR A 238 -29.14 -14.09 20.04
CA THR A 238 -28.08 -13.11 20.30
C THR A 238 -26.75 -13.77 20.62
N ILE A 239 -25.65 -13.12 20.24
CA ILE A 239 -24.30 -13.43 20.68
C ILE A 239 -23.51 -12.16 20.90
N THR A 240 -22.84 -12.03 22.03
CA THR A 240 -21.96 -10.88 22.32
C THR A 240 -20.51 -11.30 22.21
N LYS A 241 -19.74 -10.55 21.41
CA LYS A 241 -18.32 -10.75 21.23
C LYS A 241 -17.55 -9.48 21.59
N LEU A 242 -16.42 -9.65 22.25
CA LEU A 242 -15.44 -8.59 22.42
C LEU A 242 -14.73 -8.40 21.07
N ILE A 243 -14.91 -7.24 20.46
CA ILE A 243 -14.30 -6.87 19.19
C ILE A 243 -13.27 -5.78 19.46
N SER A 244 -12.03 -6.01 19.04
CA SER A 244 -11.00 -4.99 19.02
C SER A 244 -11.09 -4.22 17.71
N ALA A 245 -11.42 -2.93 17.80
CA ALA A 245 -11.32 -2.04 16.64
C ALA A 245 -9.89 -1.53 16.56
N SER A 246 -9.17 -1.88 15.49
CA SER A 246 -7.99 -1.11 15.12
C SER A 246 -8.43 0.29 14.73
N PRO A 247 -7.76 1.34 15.25
CA PRO A 247 -8.03 2.73 14.86
C PRO A 247 -7.78 2.96 13.38
#